data_6964d3bdc6b934e1b6b17edc48e9e5c8
#
_entry.id   6964d3bdc6b934e1b6b17edc48e9e5c8
#
_cell.length_a   1.000
_cell.length_b   1.000
_cell.length_c   1.000
_cell.angle_alpha   90.00
_cell.angle_beta   90.00
_cell.angle_gamma   90.00
#
_symmetry.space_group_name_H-M   'P 1'
#
loop_
_entity.id
_entity.type
_entity.pdbx_description
1 polymer ?
#
loop_
_entity_poly.entity_id
_entity_poly.type
_entity_poly.pdbx_seq_one_letter_code
_entity_poly.pdbx_strand_id
1 'polypeptide(L)'
;MSAIQESERTAIQEELVRFLRAEAGEDTLRRGMQSDLGYDRVVWQKMAEMGLLGIAISEDFGGIGGSAIDTAMVAEALGRSLLPLPYIETCVIAPALLEASDMSDESRKILTRIAQGTATIAIGGNADIVPFRNPDC
;
A
#
# COMPACT_ATOMS: atom_id res chain seq x y z
N MET A 1 18.65 4.25 6.08
CA MET A 1 19.41 3.79 4.89
C MET A 1 18.52 2.83 4.13
N SER A 2 18.31 3.03 2.84
CA SER A 2 17.46 2.13 2.05
C SER A 2 18.15 0.78 1.84
N ALA A 3 17.44 -0.32 2.11
CA ALA A 3 17.92 -1.67 1.79
C ALA A 3 17.89 -1.93 0.28
N ILE A 4 17.07 -1.18 -0.49
CA ILE A 4 16.88 -1.37 -1.94
C ILE A 4 17.98 -0.65 -2.71
N GLN A 5 18.76 -1.40 -3.50
CA GLN A 5 19.75 -0.86 -4.42
C GLN A 5 19.09 -0.34 -5.71
N GLU A 6 19.81 0.51 -6.46
CA GLU A 6 19.26 1.12 -7.68
C GLU A 6 18.88 0.08 -8.75
N SER A 7 19.65 -0.99 -8.88
CA SER A 7 19.34 -2.10 -9.79
C SER A 7 18.08 -2.86 -9.39
N GLU A 8 17.89 -3.08 -8.08
CA GLU A 8 16.69 -3.72 -7.54
C GLU A 8 15.48 -2.80 -7.70
N ARG A 9 15.65 -1.51 -7.46
CA ARG A 9 14.58 -0.50 -7.66
C ARG A 9 14.08 -0.52 -9.10
N THR A 10 14.99 -0.56 -10.07
CA THR A 10 14.65 -0.65 -11.49
C THR A 10 13.86 -1.92 -11.80
N ALA A 11 14.29 -3.06 -11.27
CA ALA A 11 13.61 -4.34 -11.46
C ALA A 11 12.19 -4.32 -10.85
N ILE A 12 12.04 -3.80 -9.65
CA ILE A 12 10.73 -3.63 -8.97
C ILE A 12 9.82 -2.72 -9.80
N GLN A 13 10.35 -1.61 -10.31
CA GLN A 13 9.60 -0.69 -11.15
C GLN A 13 9.10 -1.32 -12.44
N GLU A 14 9.95 -2.06 -13.13
CA GLU A 14 9.58 -2.74 -14.37
C GLU A 14 8.51 -3.81 -14.13
N GLU A 15 8.64 -4.58 -13.06
CA GLU A 15 7.67 -5.60 -12.68
C GLU A 15 6.32 -4.97 -12.28
N LEU A 16 6.36 -3.90 -11.49
CA LEU A 16 5.17 -3.13 -11.11
C LEU A 16 4.44 -2.57 -12.34
N VAL A 17 5.16 -1.95 -13.27
CA VAL A 17 4.55 -1.40 -14.51
C VAL A 17 3.92 -2.51 -15.34
N ARG A 18 4.59 -3.66 -15.45
CA ARG A 18 4.04 -4.84 -16.16
C ARG A 18 2.78 -5.36 -15.49
N PHE A 19 2.81 -5.51 -14.17
CA PHE A 19 1.66 -5.91 -13.37
C PHE A 19 0.48 -4.96 -13.56
N LEU A 20 0.70 -3.66 -13.42
CA LEU A 20 -0.36 -2.66 -13.55
C LEU A 20 -0.96 -2.63 -14.97
N ARG A 21 -0.15 -2.81 -16.01
CA ARG A 21 -0.67 -2.92 -17.38
C ARG A 21 -1.57 -4.14 -17.58
N ALA A 22 -1.29 -5.24 -16.89
CA ALA A 22 -2.10 -6.44 -16.96
C ALA A 22 -3.40 -6.34 -16.14
N GLU A 23 -3.34 -5.67 -14.98
CA GLU A 23 -4.44 -5.62 -14.01
C GLU A 23 -5.32 -4.37 -14.14
N ALA A 24 -4.79 -3.24 -14.63
CA ALA A 24 -5.51 -1.97 -14.72
C ALA A 24 -6.44 -1.91 -15.95
N GLY A 25 -7.36 -2.85 -16.01
CA GLY A 25 -8.40 -2.89 -17.03
C GLY A 25 -9.73 -2.33 -16.53
N GLU A 26 -10.66 -2.09 -17.47
CA GLU A 26 -12.02 -1.61 -17.17
C GLU A 26 -12.76 -2.53 -16.19
N ASP A 27 -12.58 -3.84 -16.31
CA ASP A 27 -13.22 -4.81 -15.43
C ASP A 27 -12.70 -4.72 -13.99
N THR A 28 -11.41 -4.47 -13.79
CA THR A 28 -10.81 -4.28 -12.47
C THR A 28 -11.33 -3.00 -11.82
N LEU A 29 -11.40 -1.90 -12.58
CA LEU A 29 -12.00 -0.66 -12.11
C LEU A 29 -13.46 -0.87 -11.69
N ARG A 30 -14.24 -1.54 -12.54
CA ARG A 30 -15.64 -1.84 -12.26
C ARG A 30 -15.83 -2.70 -11.01
N ARG A 31 -15.02 -3.74 -10.84
CA ARG A 31 -15.04 -4.56 -9.61
C ARG A 31 -14.70 -3.74 -8.37
N GLY A 32 -13.69 -2.89 -8.45
CA GLY A 32 -13.32 -1.98 -7.37
C GLY A 32 -14.45 -1.03 -6.99
N MET A 33 -15.08 -0.39 -7.97
CA MET A 33 -16.20 0.53 -7.75
C MET A 33 -17.45 -0.15 -7.19
N GLN A 34 -17.67 -1.42 -7.49
CA GLN A 34 -18.81 -2.22 -7.02
C GLN A 34 -18.53 -2.92 -5.69
N SER A 35 -17.30 -2.94 -5.24
CA SER A 35 -16.93 -3.57 -3.97
C SER A 35 -17.31 -2.67 -2.78
N ASP A 36 -17.70 -3.28 -1.67
CA ASP A 36 -17.98 -2.57 -0.42
C ASP A 36 -16.75 -1.83 0.12
N LEU A 37 -15.54 -2.26 -0.29
CA LEU A 37 -14.27 -1.68 0.09
C LEU A 37 -13.87 -0.45 -0.76
N GLY A 38 -14.52 -0.25 -1.92
CA GLY A 38 -14.15 0.80 -2.88
C GLY A 38 -12.89 0.50 -3.70
N TYR A 39 -12.33 -0.71 -3.62
CA TYR A 39 -11.17 -1.16 -4.40
C TYR A 39 -11.22 -2.66 -4.68
N ASP A 40 -10.43 -3.11 -5.69
CA ASP A 40 -10.32 -4.53 -6.04
C ASP A 40 -9.37 -5.24 -5.06
N ARG A 41 -9.93 -6.12 -4.24
CA ARG A 41 -9.19 -6.88 -3.22
C ARG A 41 -8.19 -7.86 -3.81
N VAL A 42 -8.44 -8.38 -5.01
CA VAL A 42 -7.53 -9.33 -5.68
C VAL A 42 -6.25 -8.60 -6.09
N VAL A 43 -6.38 -7.41 -6.66
CA VAL A 43 -5.22 -6.57 -7.02
C VAL A 43 -4.43 -6.19 -5.77
N TRP A 44 -5.11 -5.79 -4.69
CA TRP A 44 -4.48 -5.47 -3.42
C TRP A 44 -3.65 -6.64 -2.86
N GLN A 45 -4.22 -7.84 -2.86
CA GLN A 45 -3.53 -9.03 -2.37
C GLN A 45 -2.32 -9.40 -3.25
N LYS A 46 -2.43 -9.31 -4.58
CA LYS A 46 -1.29 -9.50 -5.48
C LYS A 46 -0.16 -8.51 -5.21
N MET A 47 -0.48 -7.26 -4.92
CA MET A 47 0.52 -6.26 -4.51
C MET A 47 1.21 -6.62 -3.19
N ALA A 48 0.48 -7.19 -2.24
CA ALA A 48 1.06 -7.70 -1.00
C ALA A 48 2.05 -8.85 -1.26
N GLU A 49 1.69 -9.80 -2.12
CA GLU A 49 2.55 -10.93 -2.53
C GLU A 49 3.82 -10.47 -3.23
N MET A 50 3.78 -9.36 -3.95
CA MET A 50 4.95 -8.70 -4.54
C MET A 50 5.77 -7.88 -3.53
N GLY A 51 5.34 -7.77 -2.28
CA GLY A 51 5.99 -6.97 -1.23
C GLY A 51 5.76 -5.46 -1.35
N LEU A 52 4.95 -5.00 -2.30
CA LEU A 52 4.76 -3.58 -2.60
C LEU A 52 4.07 -2.81 -1.47
N LEU A 53 3.24 -3.47 -0.67
CA LEU A 53 2.55 -2.85 0.45
C LEU A 53 3.46 -2.62 1.67
N GLY A 54 4.57 -3.35 1.75
CA GLY A 54 5.54 -3.29 2.84
C GLY A 54 6.81 -2.48 2.51
N ILE A 55 6.86 -1.75 1.40
CA ILE A 55 8.09 -1.04 1.00
C ILE A 55 8.57 -0.07 2.07
N ALA A 56 7.71 0.73 2.66
CA ALA A 56 8.05 1.69 3.71
C ALA A 56 8.19 1.07 5.11
N ILE A 57 7.85 -0.19 5.27
CA ILE A 57 7.84 -0.89 6.55
C ILE A 57 9.18 -1.60 6.76
N SER A 58 9.73 -1.53 7.98
CA SER A 58 10.95 -2.24 8.35
C SER A 58 10.84 -3.75 8.13
N GLU A 59 11.97 -4.40 7.82
CA GLU A 59 12.09 -5.86 7.71
C GLU A 59 11.67 -6.58 9.01
N ASP A 60 11.88 -5.94 10.17
CA ASP A 60 11.45 -6.46 11.49
C ASP A 60 9.94 -6.69 11.59
N PHE A 61 9.15 -6.03 10.74
CA PHE A 61 7.69 -6.12 10.69
C PHE A 61 7.17 -6.76 9.39
N GLY A 62 8.06 -7.44 8.65
CA GLY A 62 7.73 -8.13 7.41
C GLY A 62 7.68 -7.23 6.19
N GLY A 63 8.21 -6.01 6.27
CA GLY A 63 8.39 -5.09 5.16
C GLY A 63 9.72 -5.27 4.43
N ILE A 64 10.07 -4.32 3.59
CA ILE A 64 11.31 -4.30 2.78
C ILE A 64 12.32 -3.27 3.32
N GLY A 65 11.89 -2.30 4.12
CA GLY A 65 12.76 -1.24 4.65
C GLY A 65 13.24 -0.27 3.57
N GLY A 66 12.42 -0.04 2.56
CA GLY A 66 12.72 0.89 1.48
C GLY A 66 12.66 2.36 1.90
N SER A 67 13.13 3.22 1.04
CA SER A 67 13.16 4.66 1.23
C SER A 67 11.88 5.36 0.75
N ALA A 68 11.78 6.66 1.03
CA ALA A 68 10.72 7.50 0.48
C ALA A 68 10.72 7.53 -1.06
N ILE A 69 11.90 7.38 -1.70
CA ILE A 69 12.01 7.31 -3.16
C ILE A 69 11.34 6.02 -3.68
N ASP A 70 11.57 4.90 -3.01
CA ASP A 70 10.99 3.60 -3.40
C ASP A 70 9.45 3.65 -3.27
N THR A 71 8.97 4.26 -2.22
CA THR A 71 7.53 4.47 -1.98
C THR A 71 6.91 5.41 -3.01
N ALA A 72 7.60 6.52 -3.33
CA ALA A 72 7.15 7.48 -4.35
C ALA A 72 7.05 6.84 -5.74
N MET A 73 7.98 5.97 -6.09
CA MET A 73 7.96 5.20 -7.35
C MET A 73 6.67 4.35 -7.46
N VAL A 74 6.31 3.65 -6.40
CA VAL A 74 5.06 2.85 -6.40
C VAL A 74 3.84 3.74 -6.50
N ALA A 75 3.79 4.83 -5.72
CA ALA A 75 2.68 5.78 -5.74
C ALA A 75 2.48 6.42 -7.12
N GLU A 76 3.58 6.80 -7.79
CA GLU A 76 3.53 7.33 -9.16
C GLU A 76 2.97 6.32 -10.15
N ALA A 77 3.44 5.08 -10.12
CA ALA A 77 2.96 4.02 -11.01
C ALA A 77 1.46 3.73 -10.79
N LEU A 78 1.02 3.68 -9.53
CA LEU A 78 -0.39 3.51 -9.19
C LEU A 78 -1.24 4.70 -9.69
N GLY A 79 -0.77 5.93 -9.49
CA GLY A 79 -1.46 7.12 -10.00
C GLY A 79 -1.64 7.10 -11.51
N ARG A 80 -0.65 6.63 -12.25
CA ARG A 80 -0.74 6.46 -13.72
C ARG A 80 -1.73 5.37 -14.14
N SER A 81 -1.93 4.36 -13.30
CA SER A 81 -2.87 3.26 -13.60
C SER A 81 -4.33 3.61 -13.33
N LEU A 82 -4.60 4.68 -12.59
CA LEU A 82 -5.93 5.11 -12.14
C LEU A 82 -6.69 4.06 -11.30
N LEU A 83 -6.01 3.06 -10.76
CA LEU A 83 -6.61 2.10 -9.84
C LEU A 83 -6.91 2.77 -8.48
N PRO A 84 -8.16 2.70 -8.00
CA PRO A 84 -8.54 3.25 -6.72
C PRO A 84 -8.07 2.30 -5.60
N LEU A 85 -6.83 2.45 -5.17
CA LEU A 85 -6.23 1.64 -4.10
C LEU A 85 -5.86 2.54 -2.91
N PRO A 86 -6.10 2.12 -1.66
CA PRO A 86 -5.81 2.91 -0.46
C PRO A 86 -4.31 2.84 -0.09
N TYR A 87 -3.43 3.02 -1.09
CA TYR A 87 -1.98 2.83 -0.93
C TYR A 87 -1.33 3.90 -0.07
N ILE A 88 -1.63 5.16 -0.33
CA ILE A 88 -0.97 6.29 0.36
C ILE A 88 -1.30 6.27 1.85
N GLU A 89 -2.58 6.17 2.21
CA GLU A 89 -3.01 6.17 3.59
C GLU A 89 -2.49 4.94 4.34
N THR A 90 -2.63 3.77 3.73
CA THR A 90 -2.32 2.49 4.37
C THR A 90 -0.82 2.19 4.40
N CYS A 91 -0.11 2.41 3.28
CA CYS A 91 1.25 1.92 3.11
C CYS A 91 2.32 3.01 3.27
N VAL A 92 1.93 4.28 3.30
CA VAL A 92 2.85 5.42 3.44
C VAL A 92 2.60 6.16 4.74
N ILE A 93 1.40 6.72 4.94
CA ILE A 93 1.12 7.60 6.07
C ILE A 93 0.99 6.80 7.37
N ALA A 94 0.23 5.71 7.36
CA ALA A 94 0.01 4.91 8.57
C ALA A 94 1.33 4.33 9.13
N PRO A 95 2.23 3.72 8.35
CA PRO A 95 3.54 3.28 8.84
C PRO A 95 4.35 4.42 9.42
N ALA A 96 4.42 5.58 8.74
CA ALA A 96 5.18 6.73 9.21
C ALA A 96 4.65 7.26 10.56
N LEU A 97 3.33 7.29 10.76
CA LEU A 97 2.72 7.71 12.02
C LEU A 97 2.96 6.68 13.14
N LEU A 98 2.83 5.39 12.84
CA LEU A 98 3.07 4.32 13.81
C LEU A 98 4.53 4.27 14.26
N GLU A 99 5.48 4.44 13.33
CA GLU A 99 6.91 4.46 13.63
C GLU A 99 7.36 5.73 14.37
N ALA A 100 6.67 6.86 14.15
CA ALA A 100 6.93 8.11 14.87
C ALA A 100 6.31 8.15 16.29
N SER A 101 5.42 7.21 16.60
CA SER A 101 4.80 7.08 17.92
C SER A 101 5.60 6.11 18.82
N ASP A 102 5.23 6.03 20.10
CA ASP A 102 5.75 4.98 20.97
C ASP A 102 5.32 3.61 20.43
N MET A 103 6.31 2.82 19.98
CA MET A 103 6.08 1.53 19.32
C MET A 103 5.50 0.51 20.30
N SER A 104 4.19 0.35 20.29
CA SER A 104 3.48 -0.67 21.05
C SER A 104 3.46 -2.02 20.32
N ASP A 105 3.11 -3.09 21.04
CA ASP A 105 2.90 -4.42 20.42
C ASP A 105 1.76 -4.39 19.41
N GLU A 106 0.75 -3.54 19.61
CA GLU A 106 -0.35 -3.36 18.69
C GLU A 106 0.12 -2.66 17.41
N SER A 107 0.94 -1.61 17.54
CA SER A 107 1.56 -0.93 16.38
C SER A 107 2.37 -1.90 15.52
N ARG A 108 3.15 -2.78 16.15
CA ARG A 108 3.93 -3.84 15.45
C ARG A 108 3.03 -4.79 14.66
N LYS A 109 1.94 -5.27 15.29
CA LYS A 109 0.96 -6.14 14.63
C LYS A 109 0.28 -5.45 13.45
N ILE A 110 -0.07 -4.18 13.59
CA ILE A 110 -0.67 -3.39 12.50
C ILE A 110 0.30 -3.29 11.32
N LEU A 111 1.56 -2.94 11.55
CA LEU A 111 2.58 -2.86 10.50
C LEU A 111 2.73 -4.18 9.75
N THR A 112 2.82 -5.30 10.48
CA THR A 112 2.89 -6.64 9.87
C THR A 112 1.65 -6.94 9.01
N ARG A 113 0.45 -6.61 9.49
CA ARG A 113 -0.79 -6.83 8.75
C ARG A 113 -0.90 -5.95 7.50
N ILE A 114 -0.38 -4.72 7.55
CA ILE A 114 -0.29 -3.85 6.37
C ILE A 114 0.61 -4.50 5.31
N ALA A 115 1.82 -4.92 5.69
CA ALA A 115 2.76 -5.57 4.77
C ALA A 115 2.17 -6.83 4.12
N GLN A 116 1.36 -7.60 4.85
CA GLN A 116 0.67 -8.79 4.38
C GLN A 116 -0.60 -8.50 3.57
N GLY A 117 -1.04 -7.25 3.46
CA GLY A 117 -2.27 -6.87 2.77
C GLY A 117 -3.55 -7.25 3.51
N THR A 118 -3.46 -7.62 4.79
CA THR A 118 -4.61 -8.05 5.63
C THR A 118 -5.21 -6.92 6.47
N ALA A 119 -4.60 -5.73 6.44
CA ALA A 119 -5.15 -4.52 7.03
C ALA A 119 -5.08 -3.36 6.04
N THR A 120 -6.13 -2.56 6.00
CA THR A 120 -6.16 -1.25 5.36
C THR A 120 -6.49 -0.21 6.41
N ILE A 121 -5.83 0.94 6.32
CA ILE A 121 -5.95 2.01 7.30
C ILE A 121 -6.55 3.22 6.62
N ALA A 122 -7.60 3.77 7.23
CA ALA A 122 -8.12 5.08 6.90
C ALA A 122 -7.63 6.09 7.94
N ILE A 123 -7.21 7.26 7.49
CA ILE A 123 -6.76 8.34 8.37
C ILE A 123 -7.83 9.41 8.37
N GLY A 124 -8.50 9.59 9.52
CA GLY A 124 -9.49 10.62 9.74
C GLY A 124 -8.86 11.84 10.41
N GLY A 125 -9.20 13.03 9.91
CA GLY A 125 -8.96 14.29 10.60
C GLY A 125 -10.25 14.81 11.24
N ASN A 126 -10.22 16.00 11.85
CA ASN A 126 -11.40 16.68 12.41
C ASN A 126 -12.43 17.14 11.36
N ALA A 127 -12.31 16.74 10.12
CA ALA A 127 -13.28 16.99 9.07
C ALA A 127 -14.15 15.74 8.87
N ASP A 128 -15.44 15.92 8.89
CA ASP A 128 -16.48 14.86 8.80
C ASP A 128 -16.52 14.07 7.47
N ILE A 129 -15.40 14.03 6.73
CA ILE A 129 -15.35 13.31 5.45
C ILE A 129 -14.38 12.15 5.58
N VAL A 130 -14.92 10.95 5.72
CA VAL A 130 -14.19 9.69 5.57
C VAL A 130 -14.36 9.24 4.13
N PRO A 131 -13.35 9.40 3.25
CA PRO A 131 -13.49 9.10 1.83
C PRO A 131 -13.56 7.62 1.48
N PHE A 132 -13.28 6.72 2.43
CA PHE A 132 -13.38 5.29 2.23
C PHE A 132 -14.31 4.65 3.26
N ARG A 133 -15.37 4.00 2.77
CA ARG A 133 -16.19 3.10 3.59
C ARG A 133 -15.41 1.79 3.75
N ASN A 134 -14.78 1.62 4.89
CA ASN A 134 -14.39 0.29 5.32
C ASN A 134 -15.52 -0.22 6.24
N PRO A 135 -16.20 -1.31 5.89
CA PRO A 135 -17.28 -1.87 6.73
C PRO A 135 -16.77 -2.40 8.08
N ASP A 136 -15.45 -2.57 8.23
CA ASP A 136 -14.79 -3.09 9.43
C ASP A 136 -14.15 -1.99 10.31
N CYS A 137 -14.38 -0.70 10.01
CA CYS A 137 -13.96 0.45 10.82
C CYS A 137 -15.13 1.09 11.57
#